data_335c5852c9462afcf27136775b4b7351
#
_entry.id   335c5852c9462afcf27136775b4b7351
#
_cell.length_a   1.000
_cell.length_b   1.000
_cell.length_c   1.000
_cell.angle_alpha   90.00
_cell.angle_beta   90.00
_cell.angle_gamma   90.00
#
_symmetry.space_group_name_H-M   'P 1'
#
loop_
_entity.id
_entity.type
_entity.pdbx_description
1 polymer ?
#
loop_
_entity_poly.entity_id
_entity_poly.type
_entity_poly.pdbx_seq_one_letter_code
_entity_poly.pdbx_strand_id
1 'polypeptide(L)'
;SRILEYDSNIGFFGWGLYASADYKSPGGKVNASAGLRTDGSSFSGRTASFWKQISPRASVSYMPWTNWAFNASAGLYHQLPPMTALSFRDDDGVLANKSLDYMRVMSAAAGVDWKLRDRLFIGLEGFYKYFFDIPVSVATGVPLTCIGADYGSIGEELLVPSADGRSYGLEMIVRWLIPDRVTLVGSATLYRSEYRKDKESEYRLKGLRRRLLVAFRILGL
;
A
#
# COMPACT_ATOMS: atom_id res chain seq x y z
N SER A 1 -17.00 3.55 29.67
CA SER A 1 -16.73 4.30 28.42
C SER A 1 -15.97 5.56 28.79
N ARG A 2 -14.73 5.67 28.37
CA ARG A 2 -13.90 6.87 28.52
C ARG A 2 -14.27 7.80 27.36
N ILE A 3 -14.97 8.87 27.63
CA ILE A 3 -15.17 9.94 26.66
C ILE A 3 -13.86 10.73 26.67
N LEU A 4 -13.06 10.61 25.63
CA LEU A 4 -11.89 11.43 25.39
C LEU A 4 -12.36 12.62 24.55
N GLU A 5 -12.54 13.77 25.17
CA GLU A 5 -12.55 15.05 24.47
C GLU A 5 -11.09 15.37 24.11
N TYR A 6 -10.72 15.11 22.87
CA TYR A 6 -9.38 15.36 22.38
C TYR A 6 -9.44 16.42 21.26
N ASP A 7 -8.90 17.59 21.55
CA ASP A 7 -8.67 18.65 20.56
C ASP A 7 -7.17 18.91 20.45
N SER A 8 -6.59 18.61 19.30
CA SER A 8 -5.18 18.87 19.03
C SER A 8 -5.00 19.46 17.64
N ASN A 9 -4.37 20.61 17.61
CA ASN A 9 -4.00 21.28 16.37
C ASN A 9 -2.49 21.17 16.16
N ILE A 10 -2.08 20.64 15.00
CA ILE A 10 -0.70 20.64 14.52
C ILE A 10 -0.63 21.23 13.12
N GLY A 11 0.35 22.09 12.91
CA GLY A 11 0.67 22.61 11.59
C GLY A 11 2.08 22.19 11.20
N PHE A 12 2.25 21.67 9.99
CA PHE A 12 3.55 21.43 9.41
C PHE A 12 3.49 21.55 7.89
N PHE A 13 4.63 21.79 7.27
CA PHE A 13 4.79 21.87 5.83
C PHE A 13 5.28 20.52 5.31
N GLY A 14 4.64 20.00 4.25
CA GLY A 14 5.06 18.81 3.53
C GLY A 14 5.48 19.15 2.11
N TRP A 15 6.49 18.48 1.59
CA TRP A 15 6.99 18.64 0.24
C TRP A 15 7.36 17.30 -0.36
N GLY A 16 7.37 17.22 -1.68
CA GLY A 16 7.76 16.03 -2.41
C GLY A 16 8.34 16.38 -3.77
N LEU A 17 9.36 15.62 -4.17
CA LEU A 17 9.97 15.69 -5.50
C LEU A 17 9.87 14.32 -6.15
N TYR A 18 9.63 14.28 -7.45
CA TYR A 18 9.65 13.04 -8.20
C TYR A 18 10.25 13.24 -9.59
N ALA A 19 10.86 12.18 -10.11
CA ALA A 19 11.30 12.08 -11.50
C ALA A 19 10.90 10.71 -12.03
N SER A 20 10.52 10.62 -13.29
CA SER A 20 10.23 9.37 -13.95
C SER A 20 10.75 9.36 -15.38
N ALA A 21 11.08 8.17 -15.87
CA ALA A 21 11.47 7.92 -17.25
C ALA A 21 10.70 6.70 -17.76
N ASP A 22 10.16 6.83 -18.97
CA ASP A 22 9.42 5.80 -19.66
C ASP A 22 10.16 5.42 -20.93
N TYR A 23 10.28 4.12 -21.18
CA TYR A 23 10.89 3.55 -22.37
C TYR A 23 9.88 2.68 -23.11
N LYS A 24 9.78 2.88 -24.39
CA LYS A 24 9.01 2.02 -25.28
C LYS A 24 9.90 1.55 -26.41
N SER A 25 10.00 0.23 -26.59
CA SER A 25 10.80 -0.36 -27.67
C SER A 25 10.23 -0.01 -29.04
N PRO A 26 11.06 0.14 -30.10
CA PRO A 26 10.61 0.48 -31.46
C PRO A 26 9.52 -0.45 -31.99
N GLY A 27 9.56 -1.73 -31.64
CA GLY A 27 8.53 -2.72 -32.01
C GLY A 27 7.32 -2.75 -31.07
N GLY A 28 7.24 -1.87 -30.06
CA GLY A 28 6.14 -1.79 -29.11
C GLY A 28 5.98 -2.98 -28.17
N LYS A 29 6.90 -3.97 -28.23
CA LYS A 29 6.81 -5.20 -27.45
C LYS A 29 7.26 -5.04 -25.99
N VAL A 30 8.09 -4.05 -25.70
CA VAL A 30 8.57 -3.77 -24.35
C VAL A 30 8.22 -2.35 -23.99
N ASN A 31 7.53 -2.17 -22.87
CA ASN A 31 7.36 -0.89 -22.21
C ASN A 31 7.98 -1.00 -20.83
N ALA A 32 8.82 -0.06 -20.45
CA ALA A 32 9.44 -0.01 -19.12
C ALA A 32 9.29 1.39 -18.54
N SER A 33 9.11 1.47 -17.24
CA SER A 33 9.05 2.74 -16.50
C SER A 33 9.95 2.64 -15.28
N ALA A 34 10.69 3.69 -15.00
CA ALA A 34 11.46 3.82 -13.77
C ALA A 34 11.18 5.19 -13.15
N GLY A 35 11.00 5.24 -11.86
CA GLY A 35 10.71 6.47 -11.14
C GLY A 35 11.44 6.55 -9.80
N LEU A 36 11.71 7.76 -9.40
CA LEU A 36 12.27 8.07 -8.10
C LEU A 36 11.44 9.19 -7.47
N ARG A 37 11.01 8.98 -6.24
CA ARG A 37 10.30 9.97 -5.46
C ARG A 37 10.98 10.14 -4.11
N THR A 38 10.94 11.34 -3.58
CA THR A 38 11.30 11.62 -2.20
C THR A 38 10.33 12.61 -1.60
N ASP A 39 9.99 12.43 -0.34
CA ASP A 39 9.07 13.26 0.41
C ASP A 39 9.78 13.80 1.65
N GLY A 40 9.30 14.89 2.19
CA GLY A 40 9.78 15.44 3.44
C GLY A 40 8.68 16.23 4.17
N SER A 41 8.85 16.37 5.47
CA SER A 41 7.90 17.08 6.33
C SER A 41 8.64 17.83 7.44
N SER A 42 8.21 19.04 7.74
CA SER A 42 8.74 19.83 8.86
C SER A 42 8.25 19.35 10.25
N PHE A 43 7.51 18.25 10.30
CA PHE A 43 6.97 17.70 11.56
C PHE A 43 8.08 17.35 12.56
N SER A 44 9.16 16.72 12.10
CA SER A 44 10.32 16.39 12.94
C SER A 44 11.61 16.40 12.11
N GLY A 45 12.78 16.45 12.76
CA GLY A 45 14.06 16.35 12.06
C GLY A 45 14.26 15.02 11.32
N ARG A 46 13.58 13.95 11.73
CA ARG A 46 13.62 12.67 11.03
C ARG A 46 12.82 12.72 9.73
N THR A 47 11.60 13.28 9.79
CA THR A 47 10.72 13.40 8.64
C THR A 47 11.16 14.49 7.66
N ALA A 48 12.02 15.43 8.07
CA ALA A 48 12.58 16.46 7.21
C ALA A 48 13.71 15.95 6.28
N SER A 49 14.32 14.80 6.58
CA SER A 49 15.46 14.26 5.85
C SER A 49 15.02 13.56 4.56
N PHE A 50 15.04 14.27 3.43
CA PHE A 50 14.59 13.74 2.14
C PHE A 50 15.39 12.50 1.66
N TRP A 51 16.62 12.30 2.10
CA TRP A 51 17.41 11.13 1.75
C TRP A 51 16.88 9.83 2.32
N LYS A 52 16.15 9.89 3.43
CA LYS A 52 15.57 8.71 4.08
C LYS A 52 14.27 8.23 3.42
N GLN A 53 13.58 9.12 2.70
CA GLN A 53 12.30 8.87 2.07
C GLN A 53 12.42 8.59 0.56
N ILE A 54 13.63 8.26 0.09
CA ILE A 54 13.84 7.89 -1.32
C ILE A 54 13.03 6.63 -1.67
N SER A 55 12.15 6.77 -2.63
CA SER A 55 11.14 5.78 -3.06
C SER A 55 11.36 5.41 -4.53
N PRO A 56 12.32 4.51 -4.83
CA PRO A 56 12.51 4.01 -6.18
C PRO A 56 11.36 3.07 -6.57
N ARG A 57 10.98 3.09 -7.84
CA ARG A 57 9.99 2.19 -8.42
C ARG A 57 10.36 1.89 -9.86
N ALA A 58 10.03 0.67 -10.31
CA ALA A 58 10.20 0.28 -11.68
C ALA A 58 9.08 -0.66 -12.11
N SER A 59 8.75 -0.65 -13.37
CA SER A 59 7.82 -1.60 -13.97
C SER A 59 8.26 -1.94 -15.39
N VAL A 60 7.89 -3.12 -15.84
CA VAL A 60 8.09 -3.58 -17.21
C VAL A 60 6.88 -4.36 -17.67
N SER A 61 6.49 -4.13 -18.92
CA SER A 61 5.48 -4.91 -19.62
C SER A 61 6.10 -5.45 -20.91
N TYR A 62 6.00 -6.76 -21.11
CA TYR A 62 6.51 -7.46 -22.29
C TYR A 62 5.36 -8.11 -23.05
N MET A 63 5.18 -7.73 -24.27
CA MET A 63 4.11 -8.18 -25.18
C MET A 63 4.71 -8.93 -26.36
N PRO A 64 5.10 -10.20 -26.20
CA PRO A 64 5.69 -11.00 -27.30
C PRO A 64 4.70 -11.23 -28.44
N TRP A 65 3.41 -11.35 -28.10
CA TRP A 65 2.30 -11.56 -29.04
C TRP A 65 1.20 -10.54 -28.80
N THR A 66 0.33 -10.37 -29.77
CA THR A 66 -0.75 -9.36 -29.75
C THR A 66 -1.75 -9.57 -28.60
N ASN A 67 -1.90 -10.81 -28.15
CA ASN A 67 -2.90 -11.21 -27.16
C ASN A 67 -2.32 -11.56 -25.79
N TRP A 68 -1.01 -11.43 -25.57
CA TRP A 68 -0.36 -11.72 -24.30
C TRP A 68 0.51 -10.55 -23.85
N ALA A 69 0.37 -10.19 -22.58
CA ALA A 69 1.27 -9.26 -21.91
C ALA A 69 1.75 -9.85 -20.58
N PHE A 70 3.04 -9.80 -20.34
CA PHE A 70 3.69 -10.16 -19.09
C PHE A 70 4.12 -8.88 -18.40
N ASN A 71 3.66 -8.68 -17.17
CA ASN A 71 3.87 -7.47 -16.41
C ASN A 71 4.66 -7.79 -15.15
N ALA A 72 5.59 -6.93 -14.79
CA ALA A 72 6.26 -6.98 -13.49
C ALA A 72 6.50 -5.57 -12.97
N SER A 73 6.39 -5.40 -11.67
CA SER A 73 6.67 -4.13 -10.99
C SER A 73 7.28 -4.36 -9.63
N ALA A 74 8.14 -3.43 -9.22
CA ALA A 74 8.67 -3.39 -7.86
C ALA A 74 8.90 -1.94 -7.43
N GLY A 75 8.77 -1.67 -6.12
CA GLY A 75 9.03 -0.34 -5.59
C GLY A 75 9.10 -0.29 -4.09
N LEU A 76 9.76 0.75 -3.60
CA LEU A 76 9.76 1.16 -2.21
C LEU A 76 8.89 2.41 -2.06
N TYR A 77 8.05 2.43 -1.05
CA TYR A 77 7.11 3.51 -0.80
C TYR A 77 7.23 3.98 0.64
N HIS A 78 7.13 5.29 0.83
CA HIS A 78 7.13 5.92 2.13
C HIS A 78 5.80 6.65 2.34
N GLN A 79 5.25 6.54 3.54
CA GLN A 79 4.00 7.20 3.92
C GLN A 79 4.12 7.75 5.34
N LEU A 80 3.80 9.02 5.52
CA LEU A 80 3.70 9.61 6.85
C LEU A 80 2.56 8.93 7.62
N PRO A 81 2.73 8.65 8.92
CA PRO A 81 1.64 8.18 9.78
C PRO A 81 0.43 9.10 9.73
N PRO A 82 -0.77 8.62 10.09
CA PRO A 82 -1.97 9.46 10.14
C PRO A 82 -1.80 10.68 11.06
N MET A 83 -2.48 11.78 10.71
CA MET A 83 -2.42 13.02 11.48
C MET A 83 -2.84 12.83 12.93
N THR A 84 -3.82 11.98 13.19
CA THR A 84 -4.27 11.60 14.55
C THR A 84 -3.13 11.04 15.38
N ALA A 85 -2.29 10.18 14.79
CA ALA A 85 -1.12 9.63 15.46
C ALA A 85 -0.04 10.70 15.71
N LEU A 86 0.18 11.60 14.76
CA LEU A 86 1.21 12.65 14.86
C LEU A 86 0.81 13.76 15.83
N SER A 87 -0.49 14.05 15.93
CA SER A 87 -1.02 15.11 16.80
C SER A 87 -1.24 14.68 18.26
N PHE A 88 -1.08 13.40 18.55
CA PHE A 88 -1.28 12.89 19.91
C PHE A 88 -0.34 13.58 20.92
N ARG A 89 -0.93 14.09 22.00
CA ARG A 89 -0.22 14.73 23.12
C ARG A 89 -0.37 13.89 24.37
N ASP A 90 0.68 13.85 25.16
CA ASP A 90 0.66 13.28 26.50
C ASP A 90 -0.08 14.19 27.51
N ASP A 91 -0.13 13.74 28.75
CA ASP A 91 -0.81 14.48 29.85
C ASP A 91 -0.15 15.85 30.13
N ASP A 92 1.10 16.04 29.72
CA ASP A 92 1.85 17.30 29.81
C ASP A 92 1.64 18.22 28.60
N GLY A 93 0.81 17.81 27.63
CA GLY A 93 0.53 18.55 26.40
C GLY A 93 1.63 18.51 25.37
N VAL A 94 2.64 17.63 25.53
CA VAL A 94 3.76 17.46 24.59
C VAL A 94 3.39 16.46 23.51
N LEU A 95 3.84 16.69 22.26
CA LEU A 95 3.64 15.74 21.17
C LEU A 95 4.40 14.43 21.46
N ALA A 96 3.67 13.41 21.92
CA ALA A 96 4.24 12.14 22.37
C ALA A 96 4.85 11.31 21.21
N ASN A 97 4.29 11.44 20.02
CA ASN A 97 4.67 10.66 18.83
C ASN A 97 5.65 11.39 17.90
N LYS A 98 6.37 12.42 18.39
CA LYS A 98 7.33 13.20 17.59
C LYS A 98 8.52 12.38 17.07
N SER A 99 8.76 11.22 17.67
CA SER A 99 9.81 10.29 17.25
C SER A 99 9.43 9.41 16.04
N LEU A 100 8.16 9.40 15.63
CA LEU A 100 7.73 8.63 14.47
C LEU A 100 8.38 9.15 13.18
N ASP A 101 8.68 8.21 12.29
CA ASP A 101 9.20 8.45 10.96
C ASP A 101 8.19 7.96 9.91
N TYR A 102 8.52 8.06 8.65
CA TYR A 102 7.70 7.49 7.59
C TYR A 102 7.63 5.97 7.70
N MET A 103 6.42 5.44 7.58
CA MET A 103 6.20 4.01 7.37
C MET A 103 6.70 3.62 5.99
N ARG A 104 7.31 2.43 5.85
CA ARG A 104 7.90 1.97 4.60
C ARG A 104 7.22 0.70 4.11
N VAL A 105 7.02 0.62 2.81
CA VAL A 105 6.46 -0.57 2.16
C VAL A 105 7.29 -0.92 0.93
N MET A 106 7.87 -2.11 0.90
CA MET A 106 8.39 -2.72 -0.32
C MET A 106 7.26 -3.52 -0.98
N SER A 107 7.02 -3.28 -2.25
CA SER A 107 5.99 -3.98 -3.01
C SER A 107 6.59 -4.54 -4.29
N ALA A 108 6.23 -5.78 -4.62
CA ALA A 108 6.55 -6.42 -5.88
C ALA A 108 5.31 -7.15 -6.41
N ALA A 109 5.08 -7.09 -7.71
CA ALA A 109 4.01 -7.81 -8.37
C ALA A 109 4.49 -8.33 -9.72
N ALA A 110 3.96 -9.48 -10.14
CA ALA A 110 4.16 -10.02 -11.47
C ALA A 110 2.89 -10.70 -11.96
N GLY A 111 2.56 -10.50 -13.22
CA GLY A 111 1.31 -11.00 -13.77
C GLY A 111 1.34 -11.23 -15.25
N VAL A 112 0.26 -11.81 -15.73
CA VAL A 112 0.01 -12.09 -17.13
C VAL A 112 -1.39 -11.66 -17.51
N ASP A 113 -1.50 -10.96 -18.61
CA ASP A 113 -2.75 -10.55 -19.23
C ASP A 113 -2.93 -11.33 -20.54
N TRP A 114 -4.11 -11.88 -20.72
CA TRP A 114 -4.51 -12.56 -21.94
C TRP A 114 -5.78 -11.92 -22.52
N LYS A 115 -5.71 -11.55 -23.80
CA LYS A 115 -6.83 -10.99 -24.57
C LYS A 115 -7.27 -12.01 -25.62
N LEU A 116 -8.52 -12.43 -25.58
CA LEU A 116 -9.10 -13.31 -26.55
C LEU A 116 -10.11 -12.56 -27.45
N ARG A 117 -9.73 -12.36 -28.73
CA ARG A 117 -10.58 -11.79 -29.77
C ARG A 117 -11.27 -10.47 -29.39
N ASP A 118 -10.57 -9.57 -28.73
CA ASP A 118 -11.06 -8.24 -28.29
C ASP A 118 -12.32 -8.25 -27.40
N ARG A 119 -12.81 -9.43 -27.03
CA ARG A 119 -14.05 -9.61 -26.25
C ARG A 119 -13.81 -10.12 -24.85
N LEU A 120 -12.78 -10.91 -24.65
CA LEU A 120 -12.45 -11.48 -23.35
C LEU A 120 -11.04 -11.07 -22.95
N PHE A 121 -10.93 -10.46 -21.79
CA PHE A 121 -9.67 -10.17 -21.14
C PHE A 121 -9.62 -10.95 -19.82
N ILE A 122 -8.50 -11.62 -19.58
CA ILE A 122 -8.18 -12.30 -18.32
C ILE A 122 -6.82 -11.82 -17.86
N GLY A 123 -6.75 -11.24 -16.68
CA GLY A 123 -5.52 -10.87 -15.98
C GLY A 123 -5.33 -11.75 -14.74
N LEU A 124 -4.12 -12.21 -14.53
CA LEU A 124 -3.70 -12.90 -13.30
C LEU A 124 -2.42 -12.27 -12.80
N GLU A 125 -2.42 -11.83 -11.53
CA GLU A 125 -1.26 -11.18 -10.90
C GLU A 125 -0.98 -11.80 -9.54
N GLY A 126 0.28 -12.09 -9.26
CA GLY A 126 0.79 -12.39 -7.93
C GLY A 126 1.45 -11.15 -7.33
N PHE A 127 1.22 -10.89 -6.06
CA PHE A 127 1.83 -9.77 -5.37
C PHE A 127 2.44 -10.17 -4.03
N TYR A 128 3.46 -9.39 -3.64
CA TYR A 128 4.10 -9.45 -2.32
C TYR A 128 4.37 -8.03 -1.82
N LYS A 129 3.94 -7.74 -0.57
CA LYS A 129 4.19 -6.46 0.12
C LYS A 129 4.83 -6.75 1.46
N TYR A 130 5.89 -6.02 1.78
CA TYR A 130 6.55 -6.08 3.06
C TYR A 130 6.55 -4.67 3.69
N PHE A 131 6.04 -4.58 4.90
CA PHE A 131 5.89 -3.35 5.66
C PHE A 131 6.95 -3.29 6.75
N PHE A 132 7.65 -2.17 6.84
CA PHE A 132 8.71 -1.93 7.81
C PHE A 132 8.30 -0.84 8.79
N ASP A 133 8.80 -0.95 10.02
CA ASP A 133 8.72 0.09 11.04
C ASP A 133 7.29 0.62 11.26
N ILE A 134 6.31 -0.29 11.25
CA ILE A 134 4.91 0.07 11.48
C ILE A 134 4.78 0.53 12.93
N PRO A 135 4.14 1.68 13.19
CA PRO A 135 3.85 2.13 14.55
C PRO A 135 2.97 1.12 15.30
N VAL A 136 3.37 0.81 16.52
CA VAL A 136 2.67 -0.12 17.44
C VAL A 136 2.23 0.66 18.66
N SER A 137 1.01 0.44 19.08
CA SER A 137 0.50 0.93 20.36
C SER A 137 1.32 0.38 21.52
N VAL A 138 1.85 1.26 22.37
CA VAL A 138 2.55 0.84 23.58
C VAL A 138 1.58 0.19 24.57
N ALA A 139 0.34 0.67 24.63
CA ALA A 139 -0.67 0.18 25.54
C ALA A 139 -1.21 -1.21 25.15
N THR A 140 -1.48 -1.44 23.87
CA THR A 140 -2.16 -2.65 23.40
C THR A 140 -1.23 -3.63 22.70
N GLY A 141 -0.05 -3.18 22.24
CA GLY A 141 0.87 -3.97 21.43
C GLY A 141 0.35 -4.28 20.04
N VAL A 142 -0.69 -3.58 19.57
CA VAL A 142 -1.30 -3.78 18.26
C VAL A 142 -0.70 -2.79 17.25
N PRO A 143 -0.23 -3.26 16.08
CA PRO A 143 0.23 -2.37 15.02
C PRO A 143 -0.89 -1.47 14.48
N LEU A 144 -0.58 -0.21 14.19
CA LEU A 144 -1.53 0.79 13.71
C LEU A 144 -2.28 0.34 12.46
N THR A 145 -1.60 -0.34 11.53
CA THR A 145 -2.21 -0.91 10.31
C THR A 145 -3.17 -2.07 10.59
N CYS A 146 -3.16 -2.56 11.83
CA CYS A 146 -4.03 -3.63 12.28
C CYS A 146 -5.26 -3.13 13.02
N ILE A 147 -5.31 -1.89 13.43
CA ILE A 147 -6.50 -1.24 13.95
C ILE A 147 -7.38 -0.96 12.73
N GLY A 148 -8.50 -1.67 12.61
CA GLY A 148 -9.42 -1.50 11.48
C GLY A 148 -9.95 -0.07 11.44
N ALA A 149 -10.55 0.30 10.31
CA ALA A 149 -11.27 1.57 10.14
C ALA A 149 -12.63 1.58 10.89
N ASP A 150 -12.72 0.89 12.01
CA ASP A 150 -13.84 1.02 12.90
C ASP A 150 -13.78 2.42 13.50
N TYR A 151 -14.79 3.20 13.28
CA TYR A 151 -15.17 4.56 13.66
C TYR A 151 -14.52 5.19 14.92
N GLY A 152 -13.34 4.72 15.32
CA GLY A 152 -12.53 5.24 16.42
C GLY A 152 -11.33 6.04 15.89
N SER A 153 -10.86 6.96 16.71
CA SER A 153 -9.66 7.73 16.42
C SER A 153 -8.45 6.80 16.39
N ILE A 154 -7.87 6.63 15.23
CA ILE A 154 -6.72 5.74 15.03
C ILE A 154 -5.45 6.49 15.41
N GLY A 155 -4.73 6.00 16.42
CA GLY A 155 -3.41 6.52 16.80
C GLY A 155 -3.41 7.58 17.90
N GLU A 156 -4.53 7.79 18.60
CA GLU A 156 -4.60 8.65 19.80
C GLU A 156 -3.98 7.96 21.02
N GLU A 157 -2.72 7.53 20.87
CA GLU A 157 -1.96 6.86 21.93
C GLU A 157 -0.46 6.90 21.61
N LEU A 158 0.35 6.59 22.62
CA LEU A 158 1.79 6.49 22.42
C LEU A 158 2.14 5.32 21.50
N LEU A 159 2.90 5.62 20.45
CA LEU A 159 3.28 4.68 19.41
C LEU A 159 4.80 4.53 19.31
N VAL A 160 5.26 3.31 19.03
CA VAL A 160 6.66 3.01 18.74
C VAL A 160 6.78 2.31 17.37
N PRO A 161 7.73 2.69 16.50
CA PRO A 161 7.90 2.08 15.17
C PRO A 161 8.67 0.76 15.27
N SER A 162 8.01 -0.31 15.68
CA SER A 162 8.68 -1.60 15.94
C SER A 162 8.15 -2.79 15.13
N ALA A 163 6.93 -2.71 14.59
CA ALA A 163 6.33 -3.83 13.90
C ALA A 163 6.73 -3.92 12.43
N ASP A 164 6.79 -5.16 11.96
CA ASP A 164 6.87 -5.50 10.54
C ASP A 164 5.62 -6.27 10.12
N GLY A 165 5.28 -6.16 8.84
CA GLY A 165 4.16 -6.88 8.26
C GLY A 165 4.47 -7.42 6.87
N ARG A 166 3.73 -8.45 6.44
CA ARG A 166 3.77 -8.93 5.06
C ARG A 166 2.38 -9.27 4.56
N SER A 167 2.14 -8.99 3.30
CA SER A 167 0.91 -9.37 2.60
C SER A 167 1.26 -9.92 1.24
N TYR A 168 0.68 -11.05 0.88
CA TYR A 168 0.92 -11.69 -0.42
C TYR A 168 -0.33 -12.42 -0.89
N GLY A 169 -0.47 -12.54 -2.19
CA GLY A 169 -1.65 -13.15 -2.76
C GLY A 169 -1.65 -13.22 -4.27
N LEU A 170 -2.80 -13.64 -4.79
CA LEU A 170 -3.12 -13.73 -6.19
C LEU A 170 -4.38 -12.93 -6.47
N GLU A 171 -4.37 -12.17 -7.53
CA GLU A 171 -5.51 -11.43 -8.04
C GLU A 171 -5.86 -11.90 -9.45
N MET A 172 -7.14 -12.09 -9.72
CA MET A 172 -7.65 -12.40 -11.05
C MET A 172 -8.71 -11.40 -11.43
N ILE A 173 -8.66 -10.93 -12.66
CA ILE A 173 -9.70 -10.10 -13.26
C ILE A 173 -10.15 -10.73 -14.57
N VAL A 174 -11.44 -10.77 -14.78
CA VAL A 174 -12.06 -11.21 -16.04
C VAL A 174 -12.98 -10.10 -16.53
N ARG A 175 -12.79 -9.67 -17.77
CA ARG A 175 -13.69 -8.72 -18.43
C ARG A 175 -14.17 -9.37 -19.71
N TRP A 176 -15.49 -9.47 -19.83
CA TRP A 176 -16.14 -10.04 -20.99
C TRP A 176 -17.11 -9.02 -21.62
N LEU A 177 -16.82 -8.66 -22.87
CA LEU A 177 -17.65 -7.79 -23.70
C LEU A 177 -18.62 -8.65 -24.53
N ILE A 178 -19.89 -8.56 -24.20
CA ILE A 178 -20.97 -9.14 -25.01
C ILE A 178 -21.40 -8.08 -26.01
N PRO A 179 -21.21 -8.29 -27.33
CA PRO A 179 -21.47 -7.27 -28.34
C PRO A 179 -22.87 -6.70 -28.23
N ASP A 180 -22.96 -5.37 -28.37
CA ASP A 180 -24.18 -4.57 -28.42
C ASP A 180 -25.13 -4.77 -27.21
N ARG A 181 -24.60 -5.22 -26.08
CA ARG A 181 -25.40 -5.52 -24.90
C ARG A 181 -24.77 -5.07 -23.60
N VAL A 182 -23.76 -5.80 -23.14
CA VAL A 182 -23.30 -5.70 -21.74
C VAL A 182 -21.80 -5.97 -21.64
N THR A 183 -21.11 -5.27 -20.75
CA THR A 183 -19.78 -5.66 -20.29
C THR A 183 -19.88 -6.27 -18.89
N LEU A 184 -19.44 -7.51 -18.75
CA LEU A 184 -19.31 -8.18 -17.47
C LEU A 184 -17.89 -8.04 -16.96
N VAL A 185 -17.73 -7.62 -15.70
CA VAL A 185 -16.44 -7.57 -15.01
C VAL A 185 -16.54 -8.38 -13.73
N GLY A 186 -15.66 -9.37 -13.60
CA GLY A 186 -15.49 -10.15 -12.39
C GLY A 186 -14.06 -10.02 -11.88
N SER A 187 -13.89 -9.96 -10.57
CA SER A 187 -12.58 -10.00 -9.93
C SER A 187 -12.59 -10.91 -8.71
N ALA A 188 -11.47 -11.57 -8.47
CA ALA A 188 -11.24 -12.38 -7.29
C ALA A 188 -9.84 -12.15 -6.77
N THR A 189 -9.73 -11.97 -5.45
CA THR A 189 -8.44 -11.80 -4.77
C THR A 189 -8.33 -12.81 -3.64
N LEU A 190 -7.29 -13.60 -3.65
CA LEU A 190 -6.92 -14.51 -2.56
C LEU A 190 -5.63 -14.01 -1.94
N TYR A 191 -5.66 -13.63 -0.67
CA TYR A 191 -4.47 -13.09 -0.01
C TYR A 191 -4.34 -13.52 1.45
N ARG A 192 -3.11 -13.41 1.94
CA ARG A 192 -2.76 -13.60 3.34
C ARG A 192 -1.98 -12.38 3.82
N SER A 193 -2.34 -11.89 5.01
CA SER A 193 -1.67 -10.77 5.66
C SER A 193 -1.27 -11.18 7.08
N GLU A 194 -0.01 -10.93 7.42
CA GLU A 194 0.61 -11.30 8.68
C GLU A 194 1.43 -10.13 9.21
N TYR A 195 1.56 -10.03 10.53
CA TYR A 195 2.42 -9.05 11.17
C TYR A 195 3.16 -9.66 12.37
N ARG A 196 4.23 -9.00 12.77
CA ARG A 196 4.94 -9.26 14.03
C ARG A 196 5.17 -7.94 14.75
N LYS A 197 5.07 -7.97 16.07
CA LYS A 197 5.20 -6.80 16.93
C LYS A 197 6.62 -6.23 16.92
N ASP A 198 7.59 -7.12 16.88
CA ASP A 198 9.03 -6.84 16.85
C ASP A 198 9.75 -7.91 16.02
N LYS A 199 11.05 -7.71 15.76
CA LYS A 199 11.86 -8.59 14.91
C LYS A 199 12.10 -9.97 15.53
N GLU A 200 11.94 -10.11 16.83
CA GLU A 200 12.14 -11.37 17.58
C GLU A 200 10.84 -12.18 17.69
N SER A 201 9.70 -11.52 17.49
CA SER A 201 8.37 -12.16 17.56
C SER A 201 8.05 -12.96 16.30
N GLU A 202 7.29 -14.04 16.47
CA GLU A 202 6.73 -14.79 15.35
C GLU A 202 5.64 -13.97 14.60
N TYR A 203 5.49 -14.24 13.31
CA TYR A 203 4.42 -13.67 12.51
C TYR A 203 3.06 -14.19 12.97
N ARG A 204 2.14 -13.26 13.23
CA ARG A 204 0.76 -13.56 13.61
C ARG A 204 -0.20 -13.14 12.51
N LEU A 205 -1.20 -13.98 12.27
CA LEU A 205 -2.30 -13.67 11.38
C LEU A 205 -3.24 -12.70 12.08
N LYS A 206 -3.53 -11.56 11.44
CA LYS A 206 -4.62 -10.71 11.89
C LYS A 206 -5.91 -11.11 11.18
N GLY A 207 -6.92 -11.48 11.96
CA GLY A 207 -8.26 -11.76 11.44
C GLY A 207 -8.35 -13.05 10.63
N LEU A 208 -9.17 -13.08 9.60
CA LEU A 208 -9.42 -14.26 8.77
C LEU A 208 -8.13 -14.80 8.15
N ARG A 209 -7.90 -16.09 8.32
CA ARG A 209 -6.69 -16.81 7.88
C ARG A 209 -6.39 -16.67 6.38
N ARG A 210 -7.41 -16.49 5.56
CA ARG A 210 -7.35 -16.18 4.11
C ARG A 210 -8.58 -15.39 3.77
N ARG A 211 -8.48 -14.39 2.94
CA ARG A 211 -9.63 -13.66 2.42
C ARG A 211 -9.74 -13.94 0.93
N LEU A 212 -10.90 -14.40 0.53
CA LEU A 212 -11.35 -14.41 -0.85
C LEU A 212 -12.34 -13.26 -1.00
N LEU A 213 -11.96 -12.26 -1.77
CA LEU A 213 -12.85 -11.18 -2.16
C LEU A 213 -13.26 -11.43 -3.60
N VAL A 214 -14.56 -11.49 -3.85
CA VAL A 214 -15.10 -11.63 -5.19
C VAL A 214 -16.06 -10.48 -5.43
N ALA A 215 -15.87 -9.77 -6.53
CA ALA A 215 -16.74 -8.69 -6.95
C ALA A 215 -17.20 -8.90 -8.40
N PHE A 216 -18.45 -8.60 -8.66
CA PHE A 216 -19.01 -8.61 -10.02
C PHE A 216 -19.67 -7.26 -10.31
N ARG A 217 -19.46 -6.78 -11.52
CA ARG A 217 -20.10 -5.57 -12.02
C ARG A 217 -20.64 -5.79 -13.42
N ILE A 218 -21.87 -5.39 -13.65
CA ILE A 218 -22.53 -5.38 -14.95
C ILE A 218 -22.63 -3.93 -15.40
N LEU A 219 -22.09 -3.64 -16.57
CA LEU A 219 -22.17 -2.34 -17.20
C LEU A 219 -23.04 -2.49 -18.44
N GLY A 220 -24.27 -1.94 -18.42
CA GLY A 220 -25.08 -1.79 -19.62
C GLY A 220 -24.52 -0.68 -20.52
N LEU A 221 -24.64 -0.84 -21.82
CA LEU A 221 -24.42 0.21 -22.83
C LEU A 221 -25.70 1.03 -22.98
#